data_81a02b23fc2785fcd815ed10b4727be0
#
_entry.id   81a02b23fc2785fcd815ed10b4727be0
#
_cell.length_a   1.000
_cell.length_b   1.000
_cell.length_c   1.000
_cell.angle_alpha   90.00
_cell.angle_beta   90.00
_cell.angle_gamma   90.00
#
_symmetry.space_group_name_H-M   'P 1'
#
loop_
_entity.id
_entity.type
_entity.pdbx_description
1 polymer ?
#
loop_
_entity_poly.entity_id
_entity_poly.type
_entity_poly.pdbx_seq_one_letter_code
_entity_poly.pdbx_strand_id
1 'polypeptide(L)'
;MKLGRYGAWLNPIDDDTARTEYAVEAEALGYDTVWLGLGTRDESDLRLAERVLDATGKVVVATAIVNMWTNDPVPLARSYQRLQDRHPDRFLLGVGVGHPESITGYSSPYQRMTSFLDALDAEKVPTGRRILAALGPRALGLAAERAAGSHPYLTVPAHTRSARKLLGSGLLAVEQTVVVEADVDEARRRARAFLREPYLRLSNYVNNLLRHGYDQADVTDGGSDRLVDDLVPHGTPAEVADKVAMQLAAGADHVGIQVLPAPGQGPMPALRALAAQLITPAGARSPE
;
A
#
# COMPACT_ATOMS: atom_id res chain seq x y z
N MET A 1 -6.59 -2.56 15.50
CA MET A 1 -5.12 -2.46 15.27
C MET A 1 -4.77 -1.01 14.96
N LYS A 2 -3.66 -0.49 15.47
CA LYS A 2 -3.19 0.86 15.14
C LYS A 2 -1.98 0.73 14.21
N LEU A 3 -2.05 1.33 13.03
CA LEU A 3 -0.96 1.29 12.03
C LEU A 3 0.04 2.44 12.19
N GLY A 4 -0.24 3.41 13.09
CA GLY A 4 0.49 4.68 13.12
C GLY A 4 0.17 5.57 11.93
N ARG A 5 0.89 6.69 11.78
CA ARG A 5 0.63 7.64 10.69
C ARG A 5 1.35 7.26 9.39
N TYR A 6 2.55 6.70 9.49
CA TYR A 6 3.40 6.39 8.35
C TYR A 6 3.97 4.98 8.44
N GLY A 7 4.03 4.31 7.30
CA GLY A 7 4.64 2.99 7.13
C GLY A 7 5.60 2.97 5.95
N ALA A 8 6.55 2.05 5.98
CA ALA A 8 7.39 1.74 4.83
C ALA A 8 6.71 0.70 3.95
N TRP A 9 6.54 1.00 2.66
CA TRP A 9 5.99 0.06 1.69
C TRP A 9 7.14 -0.53 0.86
N LEU A 10 7.39 -1.82 1.02
CA LEU A 10 8.55 -2.51 0.41
C LEU A 10 8.14 -3.20 -0.89
N ASN A 11 8.79 -2.79 -1.98
CA ASN A 11 8.57 -3.36 -3.30
C ASN A 11 8.83 -4.87 -3.33
N PRO A 12 8.12 -5.63 -4.21
CA PRO A 12 8.47 -7.01 -4.47
C PRO A 12 9.83 -7.07 -5.16
N ILE A 13 10.80 -7.66 -4.49
CA ILE A 13 12.11 -8.04 -5.03
C ILE A 13 12.36 -9.51 -4.71
N ASP A 14 13.23 -10.17 -5.46
CA ASP A 14 13.49 -11.61 -5.28
C ASP A 14 14.40 -11.93 -4.09
N ASP A 15 14.83 -10.92 -3.34
CA ASP A 15 15.65 -11.06 -2.14
C ASP A 15 14.83 -10.79 -0.86
N ASP A 16 14.27 -11.85 -0.30
CA ASP A 16 13.52 -11.79 0.96
C ASP A 16 14.41 -11.43 2.16
N THR A 17 15.72 -11.69 2.08
CA THR A 17 16.65 -11.30 3.13
C THR A 17 16.82 -9.79 3.16
N ALA A 18 17.07 -9.17 2.01
CA ALA A 18 17.14 -7.72 1.89
C ALA A 18 15.83 -7.04 2.33
N ARG A 19 14.67 -7.62 1.97
CA ARG A 19 13.37 -7.10 2.41
C ARG A 19 13.20 -7.16 3.93
N THR A 20 13.68 -8.22 4.56
CA THR A 20 13.68 -8.35 6.02
C THR A 20 14.58 -7.32 6.68
N GLU A 21 15.79 -7.11 6.15
CA GLU A 21 16.73 -6.08 6.62
C GLU A 21 16.13 -4.67 6.48
N TYR A 22 15.47 -4.37 5.36
CA TYR A 22 14.75 -3.09 5.17
C TYR A 22 13.63 -2.90 6.19
N ALA A 23 12.91 -3.95 6.55
CA ALA A 23 11.86 -3.89 7.55
C ALA A 23 12.41 -3.61 8.96
N VAL A 24 13.51 -4.26 9.34
CA VAL A 24 14.21 -4.00 10.61
C VAL A 24 14.71 -2.56 10.68
N GLU A 25 15.29 -2.06 9.59
CA GLU A 25 15.74 -0.68 9.54
C GLU A 25 14.56 0.31 9.56
N ALA A 26 13.47 0.04 8.86
CA ALA A 26 12.26 0.87 8.90
C ALA A 26 11.69 0.97 10.34
N GLU A 27 11.66 -0.14 11.08
CA GLU A 27 11.30 -0.13 12.49
C GLU A 27 12.24 0.76 13.33
N ALA A 28 13.53 0.65 13.12
CA ALA A 28 14.53 1.47 13.82
C ALA A 28 14.40 2.97 13.51
N LEU A 29 13.97 3.31 12.31
CA LEU A 29 13.65 4.68 11.88
C LEU A 29 12.33 5.23 12.46
N GLY A 30 11.51 4.38 13.09
CA GLY A 30 10.26 4.76 13.72
C GLY A 30 9.02 4.67 12.82
N TYR A 31 9.10 3.99 11.68
CA TYR A 31 7.90 3.61 10.95
C TYR A 31 7.08 2.61 11.76
N ASP A 32 5.76 2.85 11.84
CA ASP A 32 4.86 2.01 12.66
C ASP A 32 4.40 0.74 11.93
N THR A 33 4.46 0.73 10.61
CA THR A 33 3.97 -0.37 9.77
C THR A 33 4.94 -0.64 8.61
N VAL A 34 5.09 -1.93 8.28
CA VAL A 34 5.77 -2.38 7.07
C VAL A 34 4.76 -3.07 6.16
N TRP A 35 4.59 -2.54 4.95
CA TRP A 35 3.78 -3.11 3.89
C TRP A 35 4.63 -3.95 2.95
N LEU A 36 4.25 -5.19 2.75
CA LEU A 36 4.96 -6.13 1.88
C LEU A 36 4.26 -6.23 0.54
N GLY A 37 4.82 -5.62 -0.50
CA GLY A 37 4.37 -5.81 -1.87
C GLY A 37 4.65 -7.24 -2.33
N LEU A 38 3.62 -7.99 -2.77
CA LEU A 38 3.73 -9.41 -3.09
C LEU A 38 3.55 -9.72 -4.58
N GLY A 39 2.93 -8.82 -5.33
CA GLY A 39 2.67 -9.03 -6.75
C GLY A 39 1.65 -10.15 -6.99
N THR A 40 1.99 -11.09 -7.90
CA THR A 40 1.12 -12.22 -8.27
C THR A 40 1.61 -13.57 -7.75
N ARG A 41 2.56 -13.60 -6.82
CA ARG A 41 3.09 -14.83 -6.24
C ARG A 41 2.02 -15.58 -5.44
N ASP A 42 2.17 -16.90 -5.32
CA ASP A 42 1.49 -17.65 -4.28
C ASP A 42 2.19 -17.38 -2.94
N GLU A 43 1.50 -16.72 -2.05
CA GLU A 43 1.95 -16.34 -0.72
C GLU A 43 1.01 -16.89 0.36
N SER A 44 0.28 -17.96 0.04
CA SER A 44 -0.66 -18.58 0.99
C SER A 44 0.00 -19.08 2.28
N ASP A 45 1.32 -19.29 2.26
CA ASP A 45 2.09 -19.69 3.45
C ASP A 45 2.57 -18.50 4.31
N LEU A 46 2.51 -17.26 3.81
CA LEU A 46 2.91 -16.02 4.48
C LEU A 46 4.34 -16.04 5.04
N ARG A 47 5.27 -16.78 4.43
CA ARG A 47 6.64 -16.96 4.95
C ARG A 47 7.44 -15.67 5.05
N LEU A 48 7.30 -14.79 4.06
CA LEU A 48 7.97 -13.49 4.13
C LEU A 48 7.44 -12.65 5.29
N ALA A 49 6.12 -12.61 5.47
CA ALA A 49 5.52 -11.90 6.59
C ALA A 49 5.98 -12.47 7.95
N GLU A 50 6.05 -13.80 8.07
CA GLU A 50 6.56 -14.48 9.26
C GLU A 50 8.02 -14.09 9.54
N ARG A 51 8.90 -14.15 8.54
CA ARG A 51 10.29 -13.77 8.65
C ARG A 51 10.47 -12.32 9.13
N VAL A 52 9.68 -11.39 8.57
CA VAL A 52 9.73 -9.99 8.97
C VAL A 52 9.21 -9.80 10.40
N LEU A 53 8.12 -10.48 10.77
CA LEU A 53 7.59 -10.45 12.15
C LEU A 53 8.59 -11.00 13.17
N ASP A 54 9.28 -12.09 12.84
CA ASP A 54 10.32 -12.70 13.71
C ASP A 54 11.54 -11.76 13.89
N ALA A 55 11.89 -10.99 12.85
CA ALA A 55 13.02 -10.08 12.86
C ALA A 55 12.76 -8.72 13.49
N THR A 56 11.50 -8.35 13.69
CA THR A 56 11.05 -7.04 14.20
C THR A 56 10.30 -7.17 15.53
N GLY A 57 10.24 -6.10 16.32
CA GLY A 57 9.67 -6.14 17.68
C GLY A 57 8.32 -5.42 17.85
N LYS A 58 8.04 -4.38 17.06
CA LYS A 58 6.91 -3.45 17.29
C LYS A 58 6.06 -3.18 16.06
N VAL A 59 6.66 -3.13 14.87
CA VAL A 59 5.93 -2.78 13.65
C VAL A 59 4.79 -3.75 13.37
N VAL A 60 3.71 -3.21 12.86
CA VAL A 60 2.68 -4.02 12.20
C VAL A 60 3.20 -4.42 10.82
N VAL A 61 3.11 -5.69 10.49
CA VAL A 61 3.41 -6.18 9.15
C VAL A 61 2.11 -6.39 8.40
N ALA A 62 2.02 -5.84 7.19
CA ALA A 62 0.83 -5.96 6.35
C ALA A 62 1.20 -6.47 4.96
N THR A 63 0.37 -7.33 4.38
CA THR A 63 0.52 -7.71 2.97
C THR A 63 -0.11 -6.68 2.04
N ALA A 64 0.55 -6.37 0.91
CA ALA A 64 0.10 -5.38 -0.08
C ALA A 64 0.34 -5.89 -1.51
N ILE A 65 -0.44 -6.83 -1.93
CA ILE A 65 -1.54 -7.59 -1.34
C ILE A 65 -1.38 -9.08 -1.66
N VAL A 66 -1.97 -9.95 -0.87
CA VAL A 66 -2.19 -11.34 -1.30
C VAL A 66 -3.23 -11.32 -2.42
N ASN A 67 -2.85 -11.84 -3.58
CA ASN A 67 -3.73 -11.85 -4.75
C ASN A 67 -4.76 -12.98 -4.63
N MET A 68 -6.03 -12.64 -4.70
CA MET A 68 -7.14 -13.59 -4.53
C MET A 68 -7.25 -14.62 -5.66
N TRP A 69 -6.63 -14.39 -6.83
CA TRP A 69 -6.67 -15.32 -7.95
C TRP A 69 -5.61 -16.40 -7.86
N THR A 70 -4.45 -16.06 -7.31
CA THR A 70 -3.28 -16.94 -7.25
C THR A 70 -3.11 -17.61 -5.90
N ASN A 71 -3.96 -17.27 -4.90
CA ASN A 71 -3.88 -17.80 -3.56
C ASN A 71 -5.19 -18.50 -3.13
N ASP A 72 -5.05 -19.61 -2.40
CA ASP A 72 -6.17 -20.31 -1.80
C ASP A 72 -6.46 -19.70 -0.41
N PRO A 73 -7.72 -19.29 -0.12
CA PRO A 73 -8.08 -18.69 1.16
C PRO A 73 -7.94 -19.64 2.36
N VAL A 74 -8.05 -20.96 2.17
CA VAL A 74 -7.99 -21.93 3.29
C VAL A 74 -6.58 -22.07 3.85
N PRO A 75 -5.52 -22.42 3.08
CA PRO A 75 -4.16 -22.42 3.59
C PRO A 75 -3.70 -21.03 4.04
N LEU A 76 -4.15 -19.96 3.36
CA LEU A 76 -3.87 -18.59 3.77
C LEU A 76 -4.41 -18.28 5.18
N ALA A 77 -5.64 -18.67 5.47
CA ALA A 77 -6.24 -18.48 6.79
C ALA A 77 -5.50 -19.27 7.90
N ARG A 78 -5.04 -20.48 7.61
CA ARG A 78 -4.21 -21.25 8.55
C ARG A 78 -2.88 -20.55 8.83
N SER A 79 -2.25 -20.01 7.80
CA SER A 79 -1.02 -19.23 7.93
C SER A 79 -1.25 -17.93 8.71
N TYR A 80 -2.38 -17.25 8.46
CA TYR A 80 -2.81 -16.10 9.26
C TYR A 80 -2.94 -16.46 10.75
N GLN A 81 -3.63 -17.56 11.09
CA GLN A 81 -3.79 -18.00 12.48
C GLN A 81 -2.44 -18.28 13.14
N ARG A 82 -1.55 -19.00 12.47
CA ARG A 82 -0.17 -19.26 12.93
C ARG A 82 0.58 -17.95 13.26
N LEU A 83 0.47 -16.93 12.40
CA LEU A 83 1.10 -15.63 12.65
C LEU A 83 0.47 -14.89 13.82
N GLN A 84 -0.85 -14.96 13.99
CA GLN A 84 -1.53 -14.32 15.13
C GLN A 84 -1.15 -14.96 16.47
N ASP A 85 -0.99 -16.29 16.51
CA ASP A 85 -0.59 -17.00 17.72
C ASP A 85 0.85 -16.65 18.15
N ARG A 86 1.75 -16.45 17.19
CA ARG A 86 3.15 -16.12 17.46
C ARG A 86 3.40 -14.62 17.67
N HIS A 87 2.67 -13.79 16.95
CA HIS A 87 2.83 -12.34 16.90
C HIS A 87 1.47 -11.63 17.08
N PRO A 88 0.86 -11.75 18.26
CA PRO A 88 -0.48 -11.20 18.49
C PRO A 88 -0.50 -9.69 18.17
N ASP A 89 -1.56 -9.28 17.45
CA ASP A 89 -1.83 -7.89 17.08
C ASP A 89 -0.81 -7.21 16.15
N ARG A 90 0.12 -7.97 15.56
CA ARG A 90 1.17 -7.39 14.69
C ARG A 90 1.02 -7.72 13.20
N PHE A 91 0.02 -8.49 12.80
CA PHE A 91 -0.17 -8.85 11.40
C PHE A 91 -1.54 -8.39 10.87
N LEU A 92 -1.56 -7.72 9.71
CA LEU A 92 -2.75 -7.30 8.96
C LEU A 92 -2.74 -7.98 7.59
N LEU A 93 -3.77 -8.77 7.31
CA LEU A 93 -3.91 -9.47 6.04
C LEU A 93 -4.51 -8.54 4.97
N GLY A 94 -3.67 -7.99 4.10
CA GLY A 94 -4.11 -7.24 2.92
C GLY A 94 -4.38 -8.18 1.75
N VAL A 95 -5.58 -8.11 1.17
CA VAL A 95 -6.03 -8.95 0.08
C VAL A 95 -6.60 -8.11 -1.07
N GLY A 96 -6.54 -8.62 -2.30
CA GLY A 96 -7.08 -7.92 -3.47
C GLY A 96 -7.12 -8.81 -4.71
N VAL A 97 -7.82 -8.34 -5.74
CA VAL A 97 -8.03 -9.10 -6.99
C VAL A 97 -6.97 -8.83 -8.06
N GLY A 98 -6.03 -7.92 -7.84
CA GLY A 98 -5.08 -7.52 -8.88
C GLY A 98 -5.79 -6.94 -10.11
N HIS A 99 -5.29 -7.25 -11.30
CA HIS A 99 -5.72 -6.63 -12.55
C HIS A 99 -6.08 -7.68 -13.60
N PRO A 100 -7.14 -7.45 -14.42
CA PRO A 100 -7.58 -8.41 -15.43
C PRO A 100 -6.46 -8.72 -16.45
N GLU A 101 -5.67 -7.73 -16.78
CA GLU A 101 -4.58 -7.81 -17.77
C GLU A 101 -3.44 -8.72 -17.31
N SER A 102 -3.36 -9.03 -16.02
CA SER A 102 -2.28 -9.85 -15.42
C SER A 102 -2.70 -11.27 -15.07
N ILE A 103 -3.98 -11.66 -15.29
CA ILE A 103 -4.52 -12.91 -14.76
C ILE A 103 -5.33 -13.66 -15.82
N THR A 104 -4.88 -14.88 -16.16
CA THR A 104 -5.64 -15.79 -17.03
C THR A 104 -6.92 -16.28 -16.34
N GLY A 105 -8.05 -16.24 -17.04
CA GLY A 105 -9.34 -16.66 -16.49
C GLY A 105 -9.99 -15.65 -15.56
N TYR A 106 -9.55 -14.39 -15.59
CA TYR A 106 -10.17 -13.29 -14.84
C TYR A 106 -11.66 -13.19 -15.21
N SER A 107 -12.50 -13.28 -14.20
CA SER A 107 -13.96 -13.18 -14.33
C SER A 107 -14.44 -11.99 -13.49
N SER A 108 -15.67 -12.02 -12.98
CA SER A 108 -16.18 -10.93 -12.14
C SER A 108 -15.29 -10.67 -10.90
N PRO A 109 -14.52 -9.57 -10.85
CA PRO A 109 -13.64 -9.27 -9.72
C PRO A 109 -14.43 -9.10 -8.41
N TYR A 110 -15.64 -8.56 -8.49
CA TYR A 110 -16.49 -8.39 -7.32
C TYR A 110 -16.97 -9.73 -6.75
N GLN A 111 -17.35 -10.67 -7.60
CA GLN A 111 -17.72 -12.03 -7.15
C GLN A 111 -16.51 -12.75 -6.56
N ARG A 112 -15.33 -12.60 -7.15
CA ARG A 112 -14.10 -13.18 -6.59
C ARG A 112 -13.80 -12.60 -5.20
N MET A 113 -13.88 -11.28 -5.04
CA MET A 113 -13.71 -10.65 -3.72
C MET A 113 -14.70 -11.20 -2.70
N THR A 114 -15.99 -11.26 -3.03
CA THR A 114 -17.01 -11.74 -2.08
C THR A 114 -16.78 -13.20 -1.70
N SER A 115 -16.59 -14.08 -2.67
CA SER A 115 -16.36 -15.51 -2.38
C SER A 115 -15.07 -15.79 -1.61
N PHE A 116 -14.01 -15.00 -1.87
CA PHE A 116 -12.77 -15.12 -1.11
C PHE A 116 -12.95 -14.65 0.36
N LEU A 117 -13.67 -13.56 0.56
CA LEU A 117 -13.99 -13.06 1.91
C LEU A 117 -14.93 -14.02 2.65
N ASP A 118 -15.89 -14.66 1.97
CA ASP A 118 -16.75 -15.70 2.56
C ASP A 118 -15.93 -16.91 3.05
N ALA A 119 -14.93 -17.32 2.27
CA ALA A 119 -14.03 -18.38 2.69
C ALA A 119 -13.15 -17.96 3.90
N LEU A 120 -12.65 -16.72 3.93
CA LEU A 120 -11.92 -16.21 5.11
C LEU A 120 -12.81 -16.13 6.35
N ASP A 121 -14.13 -15.82 6.20
CA ASP A 121 -15.09 -15.83 7.32
C ASP A 121 -15.32 -17.25 7.83
N ALA A 122 -15.49 -18.23 6.93
CA ALA A 122 -15.64 -19.64 7.27
C ALA A 122 -14.42 -20.16 8.06
N GLU A 123 -13.23 -19.73 7.70
CA GLU A 123 -11.97 -20.03 8.38
C GLU A 123 -11.67 -19.10 9.58
N LYS A 124 -12.63 -18.26 9.99
CA LYS A 124 -12.57 -17.39 11.17
C LYS A 124 -11.45 -16.34 11.16
N VAL A 125 -11.04 -15.85 9.99
CA VAL A 125 -10.17 -14.67 9.89
C VAL A 125 -10.99 -13.42 10.23
N PRO A 126 -10.71 -12.68 11.33
CA PRO A 126 -11.56 -11.59 11.76
C PRO A 126 -11.60 -10.43 10.75
N THR A 127 -12.77 -9.83 10.56
CA THR A 127 -12.99 -8.67 9.69
C THR A 127 -12.03 -7.53 10.00
N GLY A 128 -11.81 -7.23 11.29
CA GLY A 128 -10.89 -6.17 11.74
C GLY A 128 -9.39 -6.49 11.58
N ARG A 129 -9.05 -7.67 11.03
CA ARG A 129 -7.67 -8.12 10.82
C ARG A 129 -7.31 -8.33 9.35
N ARG A 130 -8.19 -7.92 8.46
CA ARG A 130 -7.96 -7.94 7.02
C ARG A 130 -8.29 -6.58 6.41
N ILE A 131 -7.59 -6.19 5.35
CA ILE A 131 -7.79 -4.95 4.63
C ILE A 131 -7.91 -5.24 3.14
N LEU A 132 -8.79 -4.53 2.43
CA LEU A 132 -9.08 -4.80 1.03
C LEU A 132 -8.43 -3.75 0.13
N ALA A 133 -7.68 -4.17 -0.88
CA ALA A 133 -7.27 -3.28 -1.95
C ALA A 133 -8.50 -2.88 -2.78
N ALA A 134 -8.91 -1.62 -2.69
CA ALA A 134 -10.12 -1.13 -3.32
C ALA A 134 -9.95 0.31 -3.82
N LEU A 135 -10.33 0.54 -5.08
CA LEU A 135 -10.29 1.86 -5.72
C LEU A 135 -11.70 2.38 -6.04
N GLY A 136 -12.53 1.54 -6.64
CA GLY A 136 -13.87 1.93 -7.10
C GLY A 136 -14.91 1.91 -5.98
N PRO A 137 -16.03 2.65 -6.14
CA PRO A 137 -17.05 2.80 -5.08
C PRO A 137 -17.62 1.47 -4.58
N ARG A 138 -17.87 0.49 -5.46
CA ARG A 138 -18.41 -0.82 -5.06
C ARG A 138 -17.42 -1.61 -4.20
N ALA A 139 -16.12 -1.59 -4.56
CA ALA A 139 -15.08 -2.27 -3.79
C ALA A 139 -14.83 -1.55 -2.45
N LEU A 140 -14.88 -0.22 -2.40
CA LEU A 140 -14.82 0.56 -1.17
C LEU A 140 -16.00 0.27 -0.23
N GLY A 141 -17.21 0.13 -0.77
CA GLY A 141 -18.38 -0.31 0.02
C GLY A 141 -18.18 -1.70 0.61
N LEU A 142 -17.67 -2.66 -0.18
CA LEU A 142 -17.34 -3.99 0.30
C LEU A 142 -16.25 -3.97 1.38
N ALA A 143 -15.24 -3.11 1.23
CA ALA A 143 -14.19 -2.94 2.23
C ALA A 143 -14.74 -2.39 3.56
N ALA A 144 -15.69 -1.47 3.51
CA ALA A 144 -16.36 -0.94 4.70
C ALA A 144 -17.19 -2.01 5.45
N GLU A 145 -17.82 -2.93 4.72
CA GLU A 145 -18.68 -3.97 5.29
C GLU A 145 -17.92 -5.23 5.74
N ARG A 146 -16.88 -5.61 4.99
CA ARG A 146 -16.28 -6.95 5.09
C ARG A 146 -14.78 -6.96 5.47
N ALA A 147 -14.19 -5.80 5.77
CA ALA A 147 -12.79 -5.66 6.16
C ALA A 147 -12.62 -4.58 7.23
N ALA A 148 -11.41 -4.42 7.78
CA ALA A 148 -11.07 -3.28 8.62
C ALA A 148 -11.20 -1.94 7.87
N GLY A 149 -11.08 -2.00 6.55
CA GLY A 149 -11.15 -0.87 5.66
C GLY A 149 -10.43 -1.13 4.34
N SER A 150 -9.83 -0.10 3.75
CA SER A 150 -9.21 -0.16 2.42
C SER A 150 -7.75 0.28 2.41
N HIS A 151 -6.96 -0.40 1.57
CA HIS A 151 -5.60 -0.03 1.17
C HIS A 151 -5.60 0.32 -0.32
N PRO A 152 -6.03 1.54 -0.70
CA PRO A 152 -5.94 1.99 -2.08
C PRO A 152 -4.49 2.24 -2.47
N TYR A 153 -4.17 1.91 -3.71
CA TYR A 153 -2.83 2.01 -4.27
C TYR A 153 -2.82 3.01 -5.43
N LEU A 154 -1.77 3.83 -5.50
CA LEU A 154 -1.54 4.81 -6.57
C LEU A 154 -2.72 5.76 -6.75
N THR A 155 -3.00 6.55 -5.72
CA THR A 155 -4.16 7.45 -5.68
C THR A 155 -3.79 8.88 -5.28
N VAL A 156 -4.60 9.82 -5.73
CA VAL A 156 -4.46 11.24 -5.39
C VAL A 156 -5.29 11.60 -4.16
N PRO A 157 -5.03 12.73 -3.46
CA PRO A 157 -5.82 13.17 -2.30
C PRO A 157 -7.33 13.36 -2.59
N ALA A 158 -7.70 13.64 -3.83
CA ALA A 158 -9.11 13.69 -4.25
C ALA A 158 -9.81 12.32 -4.12
N HIS A 159 -9.13 11.24 -4.48
CA HIS A 159 -9.62 9.88 -4.25
C HIS A 159 -9.75 9.59 -2.75
N THR A 160 -8.75 9.93 -1.95
CA THR A 160 -8.75 9.72 -0.49
C THR A 160 -9.94 10.38 0.18
N ARG A 161 -10.27 11.63 -0.19
CA ARG A 161 -11.50 12.30 0.29
C ARG A 161 -12.77 11.55 -0.09
N SER A 162 -12.84 11.02 -1.29
CA SER A 162 -14.00 10.24 -1.77
C SER A 162 -14.10 8.88 -1.06
N ALA A 163 -12.97 8.20 -0.89
CA ALA A 163 -12.88 6.92 -0.18
C ALA A 163 -13.27 7.06 1.29
N ARG A 164 -12.83 8.13 1.97
CA ARG A 164 -13.21 8.42 3.36
C ARG A 164 -14.73 8.54 3.53
N LYS A 165 -15.41 9.21 2.60
CA LYS A 165 -16.88 9.33 2.65
C LYS A 165 -17.59 7.97 2.56
N LEU A 166 -17.05 7.04 1.78
CA LEU A 166 -17.61 5.70 1.59
C LEU A 166 -17.27 4.75 2.74
N LEU A 167 -16.07 4.85 3.28
CA LEU A 167 -15.59 3.99 4.37
C LEU A 167 -16.11 4.43 5.75
N GLY A 168 -16.60 5.67 5.90
CA GLY A 168 -17.00 6.19 7.21
C GLY A 168 -15.84 6.17 8.21
N SER A 169 -15.96 5.39 9.28
CA SER A 169 -14.92 5.20 10.30
C SER A 169 -13.97 4.04 10.01
N GLY A 170 -14.15 3.32 8.89
CA GLY A 170 -13.26 2.23 8.48
C GLY A 170 -11.83 2.71 8.21
N LEU A 171 -10.86 1.85 8.42
CA LEU A 171 -9.43 2.14 8.20
C LEU A 171 -9.17 2.52 6.75
N LEU A 172 -8.58 3.68 6.51
CA LEU A 172 -8.11 4.13 5.20
C LEU A 172 -6.58 4.25 5.22
N ALA A 173 -5.91 3.18 4.80
CA ALA A 173 -4.46 3.10 4.74
C ALA A 173 -4.01 3.25 3.28
N VAL A 174 -3.62 4.45 2.89
CA VAL A 174 -3.28 4.79 1.49
C VAL A 174 -1.83 4.41 1.20
N GLU A 175 -1.57 3.80 0.05
CA GLU A 175 -0.21 3.75 -0.48
C GLU A 175 0.12 5.08 -1.16
N GLN A 176 1.37 5.55 -1.00
CA GLN A 176 1.91 6.71 -1.69
C GLN A 176 3.29 6.43 -2.25
N THR A 177 3.35 6.23 -3.55
CA THR A 177 4.62 6.17 -4.30
C THR A 177 5.29 7.53 -4.35
N VAL A 178 6.61 7.59 -4.10
CA VAL A 178 7.38 8.83 -4.06
C VAL A 178 8.75 8.71 -4.75
N VAL A 179 9.32 9.82 -5.19
CA VAL A 179 10.70 9.95 -5.68
C VAL A 179 11.41 11.06 -4.91
N VAL A 180 12.40 10.71 -4.09
CA VAL A 180 13.26 11.71 -3.42
C VAL A 180 14.39 12.07 -4.37
N GLU A 181 14.17 13.14 -5.14
CA GLU A 181 15.08 13.66 -6.15
C GLU A 181 14.76 15.14 -6.43
N ALA A 182 15.75 16.02 -6.30
CA ALA A 182 15.57 17.45 -6.47
C ALA A 182 15.56 17.88 -7.94
N ASP A 183 16.18 17.11 -8.83
CA ASP A 183 16.07 17.32 -10.27
C ASP A 183 14.69 16.85 -10.74
N VAL A 184 13.85 17.81 -11.11
CA VAL A 184 12.45 17.59 -11.50
C VAL A 184 12.34 16.70 -12.75
N ASP A 185 13.23 16.89 -13.72
CA ASP A 185 13.19 16.13 -14.97
C ASP A 185 13.57 14.67 -14.74
N GLU A 186 14.58 14.42 -13.92
CA GLU A 186 14.98 13.08 -13.50
C GLU A 186 13.88 12.41 -12.66
N ALA A 187 13.29 13.13 -11.70
CA ALA A 187 12.20 12.64 -10.87
C ALA A 187 10.99 12.23 -11.71
N ARG A 188 10.53 13.11 -12.62
CA ARG A 188 9.44 12.84 -13.56
C ARG A 188 9.77 11.68 -14.50
N ARG A 189 11.02 11.57 -14.96
CA ARG A 189 11.45 10.46 -15.81
C ARG A 189 11.27 9.11 -15.10
N ARG A 190 11.71 9.00 -13.84
CA ARG A 190 11.52 7.78 -13.02
C ARG A 190 10.05 7.49 -12.76
N ALA A 191 9.29 8.49 -12.38
CA ALA A 191 7.86 8.38 -12.13
C ALA A 191 7.11 7.91 -13.39
N ARG A 192 7.38 8.51 -14.57
CA ARG A 192 6.76 8.10 -15.83
C ARG A 192 7.11 6.68 -16.25
N ALA A 193 8.35 6.25 -16.05
CA ALA A 193 8.74 4.88 -16.36
C ALA A 193 7.92 3.87 -15.53
N PHE A 194 7.69 4.17 -14.26
CA PHE A 194 6.86 3.37 -13.37
C PHE A 194 5.36 3.44 -13.73
N LEU A 195 4.82 4.62 -14.02
CA LEU A 195 3.41 4.80 -14.34
C LEU A 195 3.03 4.19 -15.70
N ARG A 196 3.90 4.32 -16.70
CA ARG A 196 3.65 3.86 -18.08
C ARG A 196 3.37 2.36 -18.13
N GLU A 197 4.13 1.57 -17.38
CA GLU A 197 4.02 0.11 -17.31
C GLU A 197 4.03 -0.37 -15.86
N PRO A 198 2.98 -1.00 -15.40
CA PRO A 198 1.75 -1.33 -16.14
C PRO A 198 0.59 -0.32 -15.94
N TYR A 199 0.68 0.62 -14.99
CA TYR A 199 -0.45 1.26 -14.33
C TYR A 199 -1.36 2.07 -15.25
N LEU A 200 -0.81 2.89 -16.16
CA LEU A 200 -1.62 3.68 -17.11
C LEU A 200 -2.16 2.84 -18.29
N ARG A 201 -1.90 1.53 -18.29
CA ARG A 201 -2.58 0.58 -19.19
C ARG A 201 -3.66 -0.24 -18.49
N LEU A 202 -3.74 -0.16 -17.17
CA LEU A 202 -4.70 -0.91 -16.39
C LEU A 202 -6.01 -0.11 -16.25
N SER A 203 -7.08 -0.66 -16.77
CA SER A 203 -8.39 0.01 -16.88
C SER A 203 -8.94 0.52 -15.54
N ASN A 204 -8.69 -0.19 -14.45
CA ASN A 204 -9.15 0.22 -13.12
C ASN A 204 -8.45 1.50 -12.61
N TYR A 205 -7.15 1.68 -12.88
CA TYR A 205 -6.43 2.93 -12.54
C TYR A 205 -6.84 4.08 -13.44
N VAL A 206 -6.84 3.88 -14.75
CA VAL A 206 -7.28 4.91 -15.70
C VAL A 206 -8.69 5.40 -15.35
N ASN A 207 -9.64 4.49 -15.17
CA ASN A 207 -11.01 4.84 -14.80
C ASN A 207 -11.09 5.54 -13.43
N ASN A 208 -10.20 5.21 -12.50
CA ASN A 208 -10.13 5.91 -11.22
C ASN A 208 -9.65 7.34 -11.39
N LEU A 209 -8.61 7.58 -12.18
CA LEU A 209 -8.07 8.91 -12.45
C LEU A 209 -9.08 9.79 -13.18
N LEU A 210 -9.75 9.28 -14.21
CA LEU A 210 -10.80 9.99 -14.93
C LEU A 210 -11.94 10.43 -14.00
N ARG A 211 -12.33 9.60 -13.02
CA ARG A 211 -13.34 9.98 -11.99
C ARG A 211 -12.88 11.10 -11.07
N HIS A 212 -11.58 11.31 -10.95
CA HIS A 212 -11.00 12.30 -10.02
C HIS A 212 -10.42 13.53 -10.71
N GLY A 213 -10.85 13.82 -11.94
CA GLY A 213 -10.62 15.10 -12.60
C GLY A 213 -9.44 15.12 -13.57
N TYR A 214 -8.95 13.95 -13.96
CA TYR A 214 -8.02 13.81 -15.10
C TYR A 214 -8.81 13.51 -16.37
N ASP A 215 -8.26 13.87 -17.52
CA ASP A 215 -8.83 13.54 -18.82
C ASP A 215 -7.99 12.48 -19.55
N GLN A 216 -8.43 12.12 -20.77
CA GLN A 216 -7.74 11.10 -21.56
C GLN A 216 -6.32 11.51 -21.96
N ALA A 217 -6.05 12.80 -22.16
CA ALA A 217 -4.72 13.30 -22.48
C ALA A 217 -3.77 13.19 -21.28
N ASP A 218 -4.28 13.32 -20.05
CA ASP A 218 -3.48 13.16 -18.84
C ASP A 218 -2.96 11.73 -18.65
N VAL A 219 -3.69 10.71 -19.13
CA VAL A 219 -3.35 9.29 -18.88
C VAL A 219 -2.63 8.60 -20.05
N THR A 220 -2.29 9.35 -21.11
CA THR A 220 -1.52 8.83 -22.26
C THR A 220 -0.03 9.06 -22.09
N ASP A 221 0.80 8.37 -22.86
CA ASP A 221 2.26 8.55 -22.98
C ASP A 221 3.06 8.54 -21.68
N GLY A 222 2.56 7.84 -20.67
CA GLY A 222 3.18 7.75 -19.34
C GLY A 222 2.76 8.86 -18.37
N GLY A 223 1.75 9.62 -18.74
CA GLY A 223 1.12 10.65 -17.93
C GLY A 223 1.58 12.08 -18.25
N SER A 224 0.63 13.04 -18.18
CA SER A 224 0.97 14.46 -18.21
C SER A 224 1.83 14.84 -17.00
N ASP A 225 2.55 15.98 -17.06
CA ASP A 225 3.30 16.48 -15.92
C ASP A 225 2.41 16.65 -14.70
N ARG A 226 1.20 17.20 -14.88
CA ARG A 226 0.22 17.35 -13.82
C ARG A 226 -0.12 16.00 -13.14
N LEU A 227 -0.43 14.98 -13.92
CA LEU A 227 -0.76 13.67 -13.40
C LEU A 227 0.42 13.05 -12.65
N VAL A 228 1.62 13.13 -13.22
CA VAL A 228 2.85 12.58 -12.63
C VAL A 228 3.14 13.27 -11.29
N ASP A 229 3.07 14.60 -11.23
CA ASP A 229 3.35 15.39 -10.03
C ASP A 229 2.33 15.14 -8.91
N ASP A 230 1.06 14.87 -9.27
CA ASP A 230 0.00 14.57 -8.31
C ASP A 230 0.05 13.13 -7.79
N LEU A 231 0.39 12.15 -8.66
CA LEU A 231 0.43 10.73 -8.30
C LEU A 231 1.72 10.33 -7.58
N VAL A 232 2.85 10.92 -7.99
CA VAL A 232 4.19 10.56 -7.52
C VAL A 232 4.87 11.82 -6.97
N PRO A 233 4.58 12.21 -5.72
CA PRO A 233 5.30 13.27 -5.04
C PRO A 233 6.81 13.14 -5.22
N HIS A 234 7.46 14.22 -5.64
CA HIS A 234 8.90 14.24 -5.84
C HIS A 234 9.50 15.59 -5.43
N GLY A 235 10.80 15.64 -5.27
CA GLY A 235 11.56 16.79 -4.81
C GLY A 235 12.53 16.45 -3.68
N THR A 236 12.90 17.46 -2.90
CA THR A 236 13.64 17.30 -1.65
C THR A 236 12.85 16.48 -0.64
N PRO A 237 13.48 15.88 0.37
CA PRO A 237 12.77 15.14 1.42
C PRO A 237 11.65 15.94 2.10
N ALA A 238 11.83 17.24 2.31
CA ALA A 238 10.82 18.12 2.92
C ALA A 238 9.61 18.32 1.99
N GLU A 239 9.84 18.62 0.71
CA GLU A 239 8.76 18.77 -0.28
C GLU A 239 7.96 17.48 -0.47
N VAL A 240 8.63 16.33 -0.49
CA VAL A 240 7.97 15.03 -0.57
C VAL A 240 7.14 14.77 0.69
N ALA A 241 7.69 15.06 1.87
CA ALA A 241 6.99 14.89 3.14
C ALA A 241 5.71 15.73 3.22
N ASP A 242 5.75 17.00 2.79
CA ASP A 242 4.58 17.88 2.74
C ASP A 242 3.48 17.30 1.82
N LYS A 243 3.87 16.80 0.63
CA LYS A 243 2.91 16.18 -0.30
C LYS A 243 2.33 14.86 0.25
N VAL A 244 3.14 14.03 0.92
CA VAL A 244 2.68 12.81 1.59
C VAL A 244 1.66 13.14 2.69
N ALA A 245 1.89 14.20 3.47
CA ALA A 245 0.98 14.66 4.51
C ALA A 245 -0.39 15.09 3.97
N MET A 246 -0.50 15.47 2.70
CA MET A 246 -1.78 15.79 2.06
C MET A 246 -2.75 14.59 2.01
N GLN A 247 -2.26 13.35 2.01
CA GLN A 247 -3.12 12.16 2.10
C GLN A 247 -3.81 12.07 3.47
N LEU A 248 -3.06 12.35 4.55
CA LEU A 248 -3.64 12.41 5.90
C LEU A 248 -4.64 13.57 6.03
N ALA A 249 -4.31 14.74 5.49
CA ALA A 249 -5.23 15.90 5.45
C ALA A 249 -6.50 15.62 4.62
N ALA A 250 -6.40 14.72 3.62
CA ALA A 250 -7.53 14.26 2.82
C ALA A 250 -8.39 13.20 3.52
N GLY A 251 -7.99 12.70 4.69
CA GLY A 251 -8.74 11.77 5.50
C GLY A 251 -8.18 10.34 5.57
N ALA A 252 -6.96 10.09 5.10
CA ALA A 252 -6.27 8.84 5.38
C ALA A 252 -5.94 8.73 6.87
N ASP A 253 -6.03 7.53 7.44
CA ASP A 253 -5.57 7.23 8.80
C ASP A 253 -4.08 6.90 8.82
N HIS A 254 -3.58 6.37 7.70
CA HIS A 254 -2.23 5.88 7.54
C HIS A 254 -1.75 6.05 6.09
N VAL A 255 -0.46 6.32 5.90
CA VAL A 255 0.18 6.37 4.58
C VAL A 255 1.36 5.41 4.54
N GLY A 256 1.27 4.39 3.68
CA GLY A 256 2.39 3.50 3.34
C GLY A 256 3.24 4.12 2.24
N ILE A 257 4.48 4.46 2.54
CA ILE A 257 5.38 5.18 1.62
C ILE A 257 6.17 4.18 0.79
N GLN A 258 5.94 4.18 -0.52
CA GLN A 258 6.68 3.40 -1.50
C GLN A 258 7.72 4.28 -2.20
N VAL A 259 8.98 3.96 -2.06
CA VAL A 259 10.05 4.70 -2.73
C VAL A 259 10.36 4.10 -4.09
N LEU A 260 10.44 4.94 -5.13
CA LEU A 260 11.09 4.61 -6.40
C LEU A 260 12.56 5.08 -6.32
N PRO A 261 13.50 4.20 -6.02
CA PRO A 261 14.90 4.58 -5.86
C PRO A 261 15.56 4.89 -7.21
N ALA A 262 16.72 5.52 -7.17
CA ALA A 262 17.58 5.61 -8.34
C ALA A 262 18.07 4.22 -8.79
N PRO A 263 18.38 4.02 -10.07
CA PRO A 263 18.89 2.74 -10.56
C PRO A 263 20.07 2.22 -9.73
N GLY A 264 20.01 0.96 -9.33
CA GLY A 264 21.05 0.31 -8.52
C GLY A 264 21.03 0.67 -7.03
N GLN A 265 20.06 1.46 -6.56
CA GLN A 265 19.89 1.79 -5.15
C GLN A 265 18.68 1.07 -4.54
N GLY A 266 18.74 0.82 -3.23
CA GLY A 266 17.60 0.37 -2.46
C GLY A 266 16.74 1.55 -1.95
N PRO A 267 15.58 1.27 -1.32
CA PRO A 267 14.68 2.32 -0.84
C PRO A 267 15.18 3.04 0.42
N MET A 268 16.12 2.44 1.16
CA MET A 268 16.46 2.91 2.51
C MET A 268 17.05 4.31 2.58
N PRO A 269 17.93 4.78 1.65
CA PRO A 269 18.42 6.17 1.70
C PRO A 269 17.29 7.20 1.70
N ALA A 270 16.28 7.01 0.86
CA ALA A 270 15.12 7.90 0.80
C ALA A 270 14.20 7.74 2.03
N LEU A 271 13.97 6.51 2.49
CA LEU A 271 13.17 6.27 3.71
C LEU A 271 13.80 6.90 4.95
N ARG A 272 15.15 6.88 5.09
CA ARG A 272 15.85 7.60 6.18
C ARG A 272 15.61 9.10 6.11
N ALA A 273 15.77 9.67 4.92
CA ALA A 273 15.58 11.11 4.72
C ALA A 273 14.12 11.53 5.00
N LEU A 274 13.14 10.72 4.60
CA LEU A 274 11.73 10.98 4.87
C LEU A 274 11.36 10.77 6.35
N ALA A 275 11.93 9.78 7.03
CA ALA A 275 11.72 9.56 8.46
C ALA A 275 12.12 10.80 9.27
N ALA A 276 13.23 11.44 8.91
CA ALA A 276 13.69 12.68 9.57
C ALA A 276 12.71 13.87 9.41
N GLN A 277 11.84 13.85 8.39
CA GLN A 277 10.83 14.89 8.16
C GLN A 277 9.46 14.53 8.76
N LEU A 278 9.08 13.24 8.68
CA LEU A 278 7.72 12.79 8.98
C LEU A 278 7.55 12.24 10.39
N ILE A 279 8.63 11.69 10.96
CA ILE A 279 8.60 10.97 12.23
C ILE A 279 9.31 11.82 13.28
N THR A 280 8.52 12.48 14.13
CA THR A 280 9.09 13.24 15.25
C THR A 280 9.72 12.27 16.25
N PRO A 281 10.98 12.44 16.64
CA PRO A 281 11.58 11.64 17.69
C PRO A 281 10.71 11.63 18.96
N ALA A 282 10.59 10.48 19.60
CA ALA A 282 9.71 10.24 20.75
C ALA A 282 9.96 11.17 21.96
N GLY A 283 10.95 12.06 21.89
CA GLY A 283 11.30 13.05 22.93
C GLY A 283 10.95 14.50 22.62
N ALA A 284 10.39 14.83 21.46
CA ALA A 284 10.14 16.21 21.01
C ALA A 284 8.67 16.63 21.06
N ARG A 285 7.80 15.87 21.75
CA ARG A 285 6.42 16.33 22.02
C ARG A 285 6.50 17.32 23.17
N SER A 286 6.40 18.61 22.86
CA SER A 286 6.14 19.64 23.85
C SER A 286 4.84 19.30 24.58
N PRO A 287 4.78 19.39 25.92
CA PRO A 287 3.52 19.29 26.63
C PRO A 287 2.72 20.57 26.33
N GLU A 288 1.58 20.45 25.69
CA GLU A 288 0.49 21.43 25.81
C GLU A 288 -0.47 21.01 26.89
#